data_e761f870922d178cb8f28e942172e610
#
_entry.id   e761f870922d178cb8f28e942172e610
#
_cell.length_a   1.000
_cell.length_b   1.000
_cell.length_c   1.000
_cell.angle_alpha   90.00
_cell.angle_beta   90.00
_cell.angle_gamma   90.00
#
_symmetry.space_group_name_H-M   'P 1'
#
loop_
_entity.id
_entity.type
_entity.pdbx_description
1 polymer ?
#
loop_
_entity_poly.entity_id
_entity_poly.type
_entity_poly.pdbx_seq_one_letter_code
_entity_poly.pdbx_strand_id
1 'polypeptide(L)'
;MPGLRPVAVADRDQARADALAATFRLEACDPERLLADPRVQVVAIATTPDGHAGLTLAALRSGRHVFCEKPLATTLEDATEVLAAATAPGAPRLTVDYVLRRNPLYALVVRLQQALLGPPRRFALENLAGDEHLGPDHWFWDRRVSGGIAVEQGVPFFDACAWLLGSQPEQVHALEAARPAGRVDTVLATARHPGGATASYAHTFGRPERAESQWTTLDWGQVADGRLYGWIPVELELDIRTDGAGLTAVQALTTNQRAALAVGGYRPSGGERITLELSSRAQPGRWDLHLRATLGGHAARSRVYRESVRAGLADLVSSATTGATPAVSPTDAWTSLATALAAQESAATGTAVRPARLPV
;
A
#
# COMPACT_ATOMS: atom_id res chain seq x y z
N MET A 1 5.33 -13.85 16.10
CA MET A 1 3.97 -13.30 16.34
C MET A 1 3.22 -14.27 17.25
N PRO A 2 2.46 -13.80 18.25
CA PRO A 2 1.57 -14.69 18.97
C PRO A 2 0.58 -15.35 17.99
N GLY A 3 0.41 -16.67 18.08
CA GLY A 3 -0.52 -17.42 17.23
C GLY A 3 0.02 -17.87 15.86
N LEU A 4 1.23 -17.46 15.44
CA LEU A 4 1.87 -17.95 14.23
C LEU A 4 3.20 -18.64 14.55
N ARG A 5 3.38 -19.81 13.97
CA ARG A 5 4.63 -20.56 13.98
C ARG A 5 5.05 -20.86 12.54
N PRO A 6 6.20 -20.34 12.08
CA PRO A 6 6.73 -20.74 10.76
C PRO A 6 7.04 -22.25 10.79
N VAL A 7 6.75 -22.94 9.69
CA VAL A 7 6.90 -24.41 9.58
C VAL A 7 7.90 -24.74 8.48
N ALA A 8 7.70 -24.18 7.29
CA ALA A 8 8.48 -24.53 6.12
C ALA A 8 8.76 -23.30 5.25
N VAL A 9 9.71 -23.41 4.36
CA VAL A 9 10.06 -22.45 3.33
C VAL A 9 10.28 -23.16 2.01
N ALA A 10 9.82 -22.54 0.92
CA ALA A 10 10.07 -22.97 -0.44
C ALA A 10 10.64 -21.80 -1.25
N ASP A 11 11.62 -22.06 -2.09
CA ASP A 11 12.16 -21.14 -3.09
C ASP A 11 12.58 -21.97 -4.30
N ARG A 12 12.46 -21.43 -5.52
CA ARG A 12 12.99 -22.08 -6.74
C ARG A 12 14.51 -22.26 -6.71
N ASP A 13 15.21 -21.41 -5.95
CA ASP A 13 16.62 -21.55 -5.61
C ASP A 13 16.76 -22.34 -4.32
N GLN A 14 17.10 -23.64 -4.44
CA GLN A 14 17.23 -24.53 -3.28
C GLN A 14 18.26 -24.04 -2.27
N ALA A 15 19.37 -23.44 -2.72
CA ALA A 15 20.39 -22.93 -1.80
C ALA A 15 19.86 -21.79 -0.94
N ARG A 16 18.98 -20.95 -1.51
CA ARG A 16 18.28 -19.88 -0.79
C ARG A 16 17.27 -20.46 0.21
N ALA A 17 16.49 -21.46 -0.19
CA ALA A 17 15.56 -22.16 0.70
C ALA A 17 16.30 -22.78 1.89
N ASP A 18 17.40 -23.47 1.66
CA ASP A 18 18.22 -24.12 2.68
C ASP A 18 18.82 -23.09 3.66
N ALA A 19 19.32 -21.97 3.16
CA ALA A 19 19.88 -20.90 3.98
C ALA A 19 18.83 -20.27 4.91
N LEU A 20 17.61 -20.02 4.40
CA LEU A 20 16.49 -19.53 5.21
C LEU A 20 16.03 -20.58 6.23
N ALA A 21 15.93 -21.85 5.82
CA ALA A 21 15.55 -22.95 6.68
C ALA A 21 16.53 -23.09 7.85
N ALA A 22 17.83 -23.03 7.59
CA ALA A 22 18.87 -23.07 8.62
C ALA A 22 18.77 -21.87 9.58
N THR A 23 18.56 -20.65 9.02
CA THR A 23 18.49 -19.42 9.82
C THR A 23 17.30 -19.42 10.79
N PHE A 24 16.14 -19.88 10.34
CA PHE A 24 14.89 -19.81 11.08
C PHE A 24 14.42 -21.15 11.66
N ARG A 25 15.21 -22.23 11.48
CA ARG A 25 14.89 -23.61 11.91
C ARG A 25 13.58 -24.11 11.30
N LEU A 26 13.48 -23.96 9.99
CA LEU A 26 12.34 -24.37 9.17
C LEU A 26 12.69 -25.63 8.38
N GLU A 27 11.69 -26.22 7.76
CA GLU A 27 11.86 -27.27 6.75
C GLU A 27 11.96 -26.61 5.35
N ALA A 28 13.03 -26.89 4.61
CA ALA A 28 13.12 -26.52 3.19
C ALA A 28 12.45 -27.60 2.36
N CYS A 29 11.51 -27.22 1.51
CA CYS A 29 10.78 -28.14 0.63
C CYS A 29 10.32 -27.44 -0.66
N ASP A 30 9.80 -28.21 -1.61
CA ASP A 30 9.13 -27.67 -2.78
C ASP A 30 7.73 -27.08 -2.43
N PRO A 31 7.16 -26.22 -3.29
CA PRO A 31 5.86 -25.61 -3.05
C PRO A 31 4.72 -26.62 -2.92
N GLU A 32 4.72 -27.71 -3.68
CA GLU A 32 3.68 -28.75 -3.65
C GLU A 32 3.67 -29.45 -2.30
N ARG A 33 4.84 -29.83 -1.79
CA ARG A 33 4.97 -30.42 -0.47
C ARG A 33 4.56 -29.47 0.64
N LEU A 34 4.92 -28.16 0.52
CA LEU A 34 4.51 -27.15 1.45
C LEU A 34 2.97 -27.03 1.51
N LEU A 35 2.32 -27.00 0.36
CA LEU A 35 0.86 -26.91 0.28
C LEU A 35 0.14 -28.19 0.73
N ALA A 36 0.78 -29.36 0.64
CA ALA A 36 0.23 -30.62 1.09
C ALA A 36 0.37 -30.81 2.61
N ASP A 37 1.25 -30.07 3.29
CA ASP A 37 1.49 -30.21 4.73
C ASP A 37 0.29 -29.71 5.56
N PRO A 38 -0.37 -30.58 6.35
CA PRO A 38 -1.52 -30.19 7.16
C PRO A 38 -1.18 -29.19 8.29
N ARG A 39 0.09 -29.05 8.64
CA ARG A 39 0.55 -28.04 9.63
C ARG A 39 0.49 -26.62 9.08
N VAL A 40 0.54 -26.47 7.76
CA VAL A 40 0.52 -25.16 7.07
C VAL A 40 -0.94 -24.71 6.92
N GLN A 41 -1.32 -23.65 7.61
CA GLN A 41 -2.64 -23.02 7.54
C GLN A 41 -2.60 -21.69 6.78
N VAL A 42 -1.45 -21.01 6.80
CA VAL A 42 -1.21 -19.71 6.16
C VAL A 42 0.04 -19.81 5.30
N VAL A 43 -0.05 -19.32 4.08
CA VAL A 43 1.07 -19.18 3.14
C VAL A 43 1.38 -17.71 2.94
N ALA A 44 2.65 -17.34 3.13
CA ALA A 44 3.17 -16.02 2.76
C ALA A 44 3.91 -16.14 1.43
N ILE A 45 3.51 -15.38 0.41
CA ILE A 45 4.07 -15.37 -0.94
C ILE A 45 4.87 -14.09 -1.11
N ALA A 46 6.18 -14.22 -1.35
CA ALA A 46 7.14 -13.12 -1.52
C ALA A 46 8.14 -13.46 -2.64
N THR A 47 7.62 -13.88 -3.78
CA THR A 47 8.37 -14.20 -4.99
C THR A 47 8.47 -12.97 -5.89
N THR A 48 8.88 -13.14 -7.15
CA THR A 48 8.71 -12.11 -8.17
C THR A 48 7.24 -12.01 -8.58
N PRO A 49 6.76 -10.81 -9.02
CA PRO A 49 5.34 -10.55 -9.30
C PRO A 49 4.64 -11.52 -10.23
N ASP A 50 5.35 -12.03 -11.24
CA ASP A 50 4.84 -13.02 -12.19
C ASP A 50 4.42 -14.35 -11.54
N GLY A 51 4.98 -14.70 -10.39
CA GLY A 51 4.63 -15.89 -9.63
C GLY A 51 3.45 -15.73 -8.66
N HIS A 52 3.04 -14.51 -8.35
CA HIS A 52 2.10 -14.24 -7.25
C HIS A 52 0.73 -14.88 -7.49
N ALA A 53 0.12 -14.66 -8.66
CA ALA A 53 -1.22 -15.17 -8.95
C ALA A 53 -1.28 -16.70 -8.94
N GLY A 54 -0.36 -17.36 -9.63
CA GLY A 54 -0.32 -18.82 -9.71
C GLY A 54 -0.14 -19.48 -8.35
N LEU A 55 0.79 -18.97 -7.53
CA LEU A 55 1.02 -19.47 -6.18
C LEU A 55 -0.16 -19.19 -5.25
N THR A 56 -0.78 -18.01 -5.39
CA THR A 56 -1.98 -17.65 -4.62
C THR A 56 -3.14 -18.60 -4.93
N LEU A 57 -3.39 -18.88 -6.22
CA LEU A 57 -4.43 -19.83 -6.63
C LEU A 57 -4.17 -21.23 -6.11
N ALA A 58 -2.93 -21.72 -6.20
CA ALA A 58 -2.56 -23.02 -5.68
C ALA A 58 -2.79 -23.11 -4.15
N ALA A 59 -2.40 -22.08 -3.42
CA ALA A 59 -2.62 -22.02 -1.97
C ALA A 59 -4.10 -21.95 -1.59
N LEU A 60 -4.91 -21.10 -2.23
CA LEU A 60 -6.35 -21.01 -1.99
C LEU A 60 -7.05 -22.34 -2.30
N ARG A 61 -6.74 -22.97 -3.43
CA ARG A 61 -7.31 -24.28 -3.85
C ARG A 61 -6.94 -25.41 -2.88
N SER A 62 -5.78 -25.31 -2.22
CA SER A 62 -5.37 -26.26 -1.18
C SER A 62 -5.95 -25.95 0.21
N GLY A 63 -6.83 -24.95 0.33
CA GLY A 63 -7.50 -24.57 1.57
C GLY A 63 -6.63 -23.71 2.51
N ARG A 64 -5.57 -23.07 2.00
CA ARG A 64 -4.65 -22.22 2.80
C ARG A 64 -5.03 -20.76 2.71
N HIS A 65 -5.01 -20.04 3.84
CA HIS A 65 -5.08 -18.59 3.87
C HIS A 65 -3.80 -17.99 3.27
N VAL A 66 -3.91 -16.86 2.56
CA VAL A 66 -2.80 -16.30 1.81
C VAL A 66 -2.50 -14.87 2.21
N PHE A 67 -1.25 -14.60 2.52
CA PHE A 67 -0.64 -13.28 2.58
C PHE A 67 0.25 -13.13 1.35
N CYS A 68 -0.14 -12.30 0.39
CA CYS A 68 0.59 -12.12 -0.86
C CYS A 68 1.29 -10.77 -0.87
N GLU A 69 2.57 -10.74 -1.24
CA GLU A 69 3.26 -9.50 -1.59
C GLU A 69 2.59 -8.82 -2.80
N LYS A 70 2.79 -7.54 -2.91
CA LYS A 70 2.30 -6.74 -4.03
C LYS A 70 3.18 -6.91 -5.29
N PRO A 71 2.61 -6.76 -6.48
CA PRO A 71 1.18 -6.75 -6.84
C PRO A 71 0.57 -8.14 -6.73
N LEU A 72 -0.77 -8.24 -6.65
CA LEU A 72 -1.46 -9.53 -6.63
C LEU A 72 -1.19 -10.36 -7.90
N ALA A 73 -1.11 -9.69 -9.03
CA ALA A 73 -0.86 -10.24 -10.35
C ALA A 73 -0.22 -9.18 -11.25
N THR A 74 0.29 -9.59 -12.42
CA THR A 74 0.78 -8.68 -13.47
C THR A 74 -0.21 -8.48 -14.61
N THR A 75 -1.28 -9.31 -14.68
CA THR A 75 -2.37 -9.21 -15.64
C THR A 75 -3.72 -9.14 -14.95
N LEU A 76 -4.71 -8.55 -15.64
CA LEU A 76 -6.07 -8.47 -15.10
C LEU A 76 -6.79 -9.82 -15.14
N GLU A 77 -6.45 -10.68 -16.09
CA GLU A 77 -6.97 -12.03 -16.22
C GLU A 77 -6.63 -12.85 -14.98
N ASP A 78 -5.34 -12.93 -14.66
CA ASP A 78 -4.84 -13.65 -13.47
C ASP A 78 -5.46 -13.09 -12.17
N ALA A 79 -5.52 -11.76 -12.05
CA ALA A 79 -6.14 -11.12 -10.89
C ALA A 79 -7.63 -11.45 -10.77
N THR A 80 -8.34 -11.60 -11.90
CA THR A 80 -9.76 -11.97 -11.92
C THR A 80 -9.96 -13.42 -11.50
N GLU A 81 -9.09 -14.34 -11.93
CA GLU A 81 -9.13 -15.73 -11.49
C GLU A 81 -8.88 -15.84 -9.96
N VAL A 82 -7.87 -15.10 -9.46
CA VAL A 82 -7.59 -15.04 -8.02
C VAL A 82 -8.77 -14.44 -7.26
N LEU A 83 -9.37 -13.36 -7.75
CA LEU A 83 -10.53 -12.73 -7.13
C LEU A 83 -11.71 -13.72 -7.03
N ALA A 84 -12.03 -14.42 -8.11
CA ALA A 84 -13.09 -15.42 -8.13
C ALA A 84 -12.84 -16.55 -7.11
N ALA A 85 -11.61 -17.06 -7.04
CA ALA A 85 -11.22 -18.08 -6.07
C ALA A 85 -11.29 -17.58 -4.62
N ALA A 86 -10.86 -16.35 -4.35
CA ALA A 86 -10.82 -15.77 -3.01
C ALA A 86 -12.19 -15.31 -2.48
N THR A 87 -13.16 -15.09 -3.38
CA THR A 87 -14.53 -14.65 -3.01
C THR A 87 -15.56 -15.76 -3.07
N ALA A 88 -15.19 -16.96 -3.47
CA ALA A 88 -16.06 -18.13 -3.47
C ALA A 88 -16.60 -18.44 -2.05
N PRO A 89 -17.82 -18.97 -1.90
CA PRO A 89 -18.34 -19.36 -0.61
C PRO A 89 -17.41 -20.34 0.12
N GLY A 90 -17.04 -20.01 1.36
CA GLY A 90 -16.13 -20.83 2.18
C GLY A 90 -14.66 -20.73 1.79
N ALA A 91 -14.28 -19.85 0.88
CA ALA A 91 -12.88 -19.66 0.47
C ALA A 91 -11.98 -19.25 1.64
N PRO A 92 -10.71 -19.68 1.64
CA PRO A 92 -9.70 -19.16 2.55
C PRO A 92 -9.53 -17.65 2.39
N ARG A 93 -9.04 -16.98 3.42
CA ARG A 93 -8.81 -15.53 3.38
C ARG A 93 -7.53 -15.21 2.60
N LEU A 94 -7.61 -14.17 1.79
CA LEU A 94 -6.52 -13.58 1.05
C LEU A 94 -6.38 -12.11 1.44
N THR A 95 -5.15 -11.66 1.68
CA THR A 95 -4.79 -10.23 1.75
C THR A 95 -3.53 -9.96 0.97
N VAL A 96 -3.43 -8.76 0.39
CA VAL A 96 -2.21 -8.28 -0.28
C VAL A 96 -1.50 -7.26 0.59
N ASP A 97 -0.17 -7.27 0.56
CA ASP A 97 0.66 -6.42 1.42
C ASP A 97 0.71 -4.95 0.96
N TYR A 98 -0.44 -4.28 1.01
CA TYR A 98 -0.51 -2.84 0.85
C TYR A 98 -0.20 -2.16 2.19
N VAL A 99 1.10 -2.09 2.50
CA VAL A 99 1.64 -1.60 3.79
C VAL A 99 1.15 -0.22 4.20
N LEU A 100 0.77 0.64 3.23
CA LEU A 100 0.29 1.99 3.51
C LEU A 100 -1.01 1.99 4.31
N ARG A 101 -1.91 1.02 4.09
CA ARG A 101 -3.14 0.86 4.90
C ARG A 101 -2.85 0.46 6.36
N ARG A 102 -1.61 0.04 6.66
CA ARG A 102 -1.13 -0.32 8.01
C ARG A 102 -0.19 0.73 8.59
N ASN A 103 0.06 1.82 7.87
CA ASN A 103 0.89 2.90 8.36
C ASN A 103 0.10 3.79 9.33
N PRO A 104 0.61 4.06 10.55
CA PRO A 104 -0.09 4.86 11.57
C PRO A 104 -0.46 6.27 11.14
N LEU A 105 0.35 6.90 10.26
CA LEU A 105 0.07 8.26 9.79
C LEU A 105 -1.09 8.28 8.79
N TYR A 106 -1.18 7.29 7.90
CA TYR A 106 -2.38 7.13 7.06
C TYR A 106 -3.63 6.82 7.91
N ALA A 107 -3.50 6.01 8.96
CA ALA A 107 -4.60 5.75 9.88
C ALA A 107 -5.05 7.02 10.62
N LEU A 108 -4.10 7.90 11.01
CA LEU A 108 -4.42 9.20 11.58
C LEU A 108 -5.18 10.09 10.59
N VAL A 109 -4.72 10.16 9.32
CA VAL A 109 -5.43 10.89 8.26
C VAL A 109 -6.86 10.39 8.11
N VAL A 110 -7.08 9.08 8.05
CA VAL A 110 -8.44 8.49 7.94
C VAL A 110 -9.32 8.87 9.13
N ARG A 111 -8.78 8.88 10.35
CA ARG A 111 -9.55 9.32 11.53
C ARG A 111 -9.92 10.79 11.45
N LEU A 112 -9.00 11.65 10.99
CA LEU A 112 -9.28 13.07 10.77
C LEU A 112 -10.35 13.28 9.68
N GLN A 113 -10.30 12.47 8.62
CA GLN A 113 -11.34 12.48 7.57
C GLN A 113 -12.72 12.12 8.16
N GLN A 114 -12.78 11.06 8.95
CA GLN A 114 -14.03 10.61 9.58
C GLN A 114 -14.59 11.60 10.60
N ALA A 115 -13.71 12.28 11.34
CA ALA A 115 -14.12 13.21 12.40
C ALA A 115 -14.44 14.62 11.89
N LEU A 116 -13.78 15.08 10.81
CA LEU A 116 -13.83 16.50 10.43
C LEU A 116 -13.71 16.76 8.92
N LEU A 117 -12.71 16.15 8.23
CA LEU A 117 -12.27 16.65 6.93
C LEU A 117 -13.06 16.09 5.75
N GLY A 118 -13.66 14.88 5.89
CA GLY A 118 -14.16 14.11 4.75
C GLY A 118 -13.03 13.67 3.80
N PRO A 119 -13.35 13.15 2.61
CA PRO A 119 -12.33 12.76 1.64
C PRO A 119 -11.59 13.97 1.05
N PRO A 120 -10.29 13.88 0.71
CA PRO A 120 -9.57 14.96 0.07
C PRO A 120 -10.07 15.17 -1.36
N ARG A 121 -9.88 16.39 -1.85
CA ARG A 121 -10.19 16.76 -3.25
C ARG A 121 -9.04 16.44 -4.19
N ARG A 122 -7.82 16.33 -3.65
CA ARG A 122 -6.62 16.02 -4.43
C ARG A 122 -5.70 15.12 -3.64
N PHE A 123 -5.17 14.12 -4.34
CA PHE A 123 -4.06 13.26 -3.93
C PHE A 123 -2.91 13.46 -4.91
N ALA A 124 -1.68 13.70 -4.44
CA ALA A 124 -0.52 13.78 -5.32
C ALA A 124 0.66 13.04 -4.71
N LEU A 125 1.23 12.12 -5.49
CA LEU A 125 2.42 11.35 -5.11
C LEU A 125 3.61 11.78 -5.94
N GLU A 126 4.72 12.06 -5.28
CA GLU A 126 6.06 12.18 -5.86
C GLU A 126 6.93 11.06 -5.29
N ASN A 127 7.33 10.13 -6.14
CA ASN A 127 8.25 9.04 -5.82
C ASN A 127 9.49 9.14 -6.70
N LEU A 128 10.50 9.82 -6.19
CA LEU A 128 11.78 10.08 -6.83
C LEU A 128 12.80 9.12 -6.24
N ALA A 129 12.88 7.91 -6.79
CA ALA A 129 13.59 6.78 -6.24
C ALA A 129 15.02 6.62 -6.80
N GLY A 130 15.89 6.05 -5.98
CA GLY A 130 17.19 5.52 -6.43
C GLY A 130 17.03 4.14 -7.07
N ASP A 131 18.00 3.79 -7.91
CA ASP A 131 18.02 2.49 -8.57
C ASP A 131 19.44 1.86 -8.58
N GLU A 132 20.35 2.36 -7.76
CA GLU A 132 21.73 1.87 -7.69
C GLU A 132 21.81 0.37 -7.36
N HIS A 133 20.81 -0.16 -6.63
CA HIS A 133 20.69 -1.58 -6.31
C HIS A 133 19.97 -2.41 -7.41
N LEU A 134 19.43 -1.76 -8.43
CA LEU A 134 18.71 -2.40 -9.54
C LEU A 134 19.62 -2.47 -10.77
N GLY A 135 20.49 -3.47 -10.81
CA GLY A 135 21.37 -3.69 -11.97
C GLY A 135 20.60 -3.77 -13.30
N PRO A 136 21.29 -3.67 -14.44
CA PRO A 136 20.64 -3.63 -15.76
C PRO A 136 19.78 -4.85 -16.07
N ASP A 137 20.14 -6.02 -15.56
CA ASP A 137 19.44 -7.29 -15.79
C ASP A 137 18.50 -7.65 -14.63
N HIS A 138 18.23 -6.71 -13.72
CA HIS A 138 17.34 -6.97 -12.59
C HIS A 138 15.90 -7.17 -13.09
N TRP A 139 15.20 -8.15 -12.55
CA TRP A 139 13.82 -8.54 -12.94
C TRP A 139 12.83 -7.36 -12.91
N PHE A 140 13.07 -6.37 -12.09
CA PHE A 140 12.26 -5.15 -11.96
C PHE A 140 12.07 -4.45 -13.32
N TRP A 141 13.09 -4.48 -14.18
CA TRP A 141 13.06 -3.85 -15.49
C TRP A 141 12.40 -4.71 -16.57
N ASP A 142 12.24 -6.00 -16.33
CA ASP A 142 11.49 -6.88 -17.26
C ASP A 142 9.99 -6.79 -16.98
N ARG A 143 9.27 -6.11 -17.87
CA ARG A 143 7.81 -5.91 -17.74
C ARG A 143 7.03 -7.23 -17.69
N ARG A 144 7.56 -8.33 -18.26
CA ARG A 144 6.91 -9.66 -18.20
C ARG A 144 6.95 -10.23 -16.78
N VAL A 145 7.96 -9.86 -16.00
CA VAL A 145 8.14 -10.32 -14.62
C VAL A 145 7.53 -9.36 -13.62
N SER A 146 7.84 -8.06 -13.75
CA SER A 146 7.40 -7.01 -12.81
C SER A 146 5.99 -6.47 -13.08
N GLY A 147 5.48 -6.60 -14.29
CA GLY A 147 4.30 -5.87 -14.77
C GLY A 147 4.61 -4.42 -15.17
N GLY A 148 5.85 -3.93 -14.98
CA GLY A 148 6.29 -2.55 -15.20
C GLY A 148 6.04 -1.64 -14.00
N ILE A 149 6.58 -0.41 -14.05
CA ILE A 149 6.60 0.52 -12.91
C ILE A 149 5.20 0.86 -12.37
N ALA A 150 4.22 1.08 -13.24
CA ALA A 150 2.85 1.39 -12.80
C ALA A 150 2.23 0.23 -11.99
N VAL A 151 2.54 -1.02 -12.35
CA VAL A 151 2.05 -2.21 -11.65
C VAL A 151 2.92 -2.47 -10.41
N GLU A 152 4.24 -2.62 -10.56
CA GLU A 152 5.11 -2.99 -9.45
C GLU A 152 5.16 -1.92 -8.36
N GLN A 153 5.36 -0.66 -8.73
CA GLN A 153 5.47 0.46 -7.78
C GLN A 153 4.17 1.22 -7.55
N GLY A 154 3.29 1.29 -8.57
CA GLY A 154 2.10 2.15 -8.51
C GLY A 154 0.96 1.58 -7.68
N VAL A 155 0.73 0.24 -7.70
CA VAL A 155 -0.47 -0.37 -7.07
C VAL A 155 -0.70 0.01 -5.60
N PRO A 156 0.28 0.08 -4.70
CA PRO A 156 0.01 0.47 -3.32
C PRO A 156 -0.41 1.93 -3.17
N PHE A 157 -0.01 2.80 -4.09
CA PHE A 157 -0.39 4.21 -4.08
C PHE A 157 -1.74 4.44 -4.78
N PHE A 158 -2.06 3.69 -5.84
CA PHE A 158 -3.41 3.66 -6.41
C PHE A 158 -4.42 3.17 -5.39
N ASP A 159 -4.07 2.15 -4.61
CA ASP A 159 -4.86 1.64 -3.50
C ASP A 159 -5.05 2.69 -2.40
N ALA A 160 -3.96 3.29 -1.91
CA ALA A 160 -4.02 4.31 -0.86
C ALA A 160 -4.88 5.52 -1.29
N CYS A 161 -4.75 5.95 -2.55
CA CYS A 161 -5.57 7.02 -3.12
C CYS A 161 -7.06 6.63 -3.14
N ALA A 162 -7.39 5.48 -3.71
CA ALA A 162 -8.77 5.01 -3.79
C ALA A 162 -9.40 4.86 -2.39
N TRP A 163 -8.63 4.37 -1.43
CA TRP A 163 -9.04 4.26 -0.02
C TRP A 163 -9.33 5.62 0.62
N LEU A 164 -8.43 6.61 0.46
CA LEU A 164 -8.60 7.95 1.03
C LEU A 164 -9.72 8.74 0.35
N LEU A 165 -9.92 8.58 -0.96
CA LEU A 165 -10.98 9.23 -1.72
C LEU A 165 -12.33 8.49 -1.61
N GLY A 166 -12.33 7.24 -1.11
CA GLY A 166 -13.52 6.39 -1.04
C GLY A 166 -14.06 5.97 -2.40
N SER A 167 -13.25 6.05 -3.46
CA SER A 167 -13.68 5.77 -4.84
C SER A 167 -12.52 5.36 -5.73
N GLN A 168 -12.82 4.56 -6.76
CA GLN A 168 -11.90 4.27 -7.85
C GLN A 168 -11.93 5.39 -8.89
N PRO A 169 -10.84 5.59 -9.66
CA PRO A 169 -10.83 6.57 -10.73
C PRO A 169 -11.80 6.19 -11.86
N GLU A 170 -12.42 7.21 -12.44
CA GLU A 170 -13.26 7.07 -13.64
C GLU A 170 -12.40 7.07 -14.91
N GLN A 171 -11.26 7.72 -14.86
CA GLN A 171 -10.37 7.91 -15.99
C GLN A 171 -8.93 8.14 -15.53
N VAL A 172 -7.98 7.57 -16.26
CA VAL A 172 -6.54 7.71 -16.04
C VAL A 172 -5.89 8.17 -17.33
N HIS A 173 -4.96 9.12 -17.25
CA HIS A 173 -4.07 9.52 -18.35
C HIS A 173 -2.62 9.41 -17.86
N ALA A 174 -1.75 8.80 -18.66
CA ALA A 174 -0.38 8.58 -18.26
C ALA A 174 0.62 8.76 -19.42
N LEU A 175 1.87 8.98 -19.03
CA LEU A 175 3.04 9.05 -19.91
C LEU A 175 4.14 8.17 -19.31
N GLU A 176 4.87 7.48 -20.16
CA GLU A 176 6.09 6.79 -19.82
C GLU A 176 7.28 7.46 -20.51
N ALA A 177 8.41 7.58 -19.79
CA ALA A 177 9.67 7.97 -20.37
C ALA A 177 10.73 6.91 -20.12
N ALA A 178 11.64 6.75 -21.08
CA ALA A 178 12.69 5.75 -21.04
C ALA A 178 14.07 6.40 -21.11
N ARG A 179 15.04 5.80 -20.43
CA ARG A 179 16.48 6.09 -20.61
C ARG A 179 16.98 5.68 -21.99
N PRO A 180 18.16 6.17 -22.41
CA PRO A 180 18.88 5.55 -23.50
C PRO A 180 18.94 4.03 -23.32
N ALA A 181 18.75 3.25 -24.37
CA ALA A 181 18.54 1.80 -24.39
C ALA A 181 17.12 1.30 -24.11
N GLY A 182 16.11 2.19 -24.10
CA GLY A 182 14.69 1.80 -24.11
C GLY A 182 14.11 1.33 -22.78
N ARG A 183 14.86 1.45 -21.67
CA ARG A 183 14.35 1.09 -20.34
C ARG A 183 13.45 2.18 -19.79
N VAL A 184 12.17 1.88 -19.61
CA VAL A 184 11.24 2.78 -18.93
C VAL A 184 11.68 2.96 -17.48
N ASP A 185 11.89 4.20 -17.05
CA ASP A 185 12.30 4.57 -15.71
C ASP A 185 11.41 5.63 -15.08
N THR A 186 10.49 6.18 -15.86
CA THR A 186 9.58 7.23 -15.41
C THR A 186 8.15 6.92 -15.86
N VAL A 187 7.23 6.99 -14.92
CA VAL A 187 5.78 6.95 -15.18
C VAL A 187 5.13 8.15 -14.50
N LEU A 188 4.47 8.98 -15.30
CA LEU A 188 3.63 10.08 -14.82
C LEU A 188 2.17 9.73 -15.12
N ALA A 189 1.32 9.72 -14.10
CA ALA A 189 -0.10 9.45 -14.28
C ALA A 189 -0.96 10.51 -13.58
N THR A 190 -2.12 10.80 -14.16
CA THR A 190 -3.18 11.61 -13.56
C THR A 190 -4.48 10.83 -13.62
N ALA A 191 -5.33 11.01 -12.60
CA ALA A 191 -6.60 10.33 -12.52
C ALA A 191 -7.71 11.30 -12.10
N ARG A 192 -8.91 11.10 -12.65
CA ARG A 192 -10.14 11.75 -12.23
C ARG A 192 -11.02 10.76 -11.50
N HIS A 193 -11.49 11.16 -10.33
CA HIS A 193 -12.40 10.38 -9.50
C HIS A 193 -13.82 10.94 -9.52
N PRO A 194 -14.84 10.15 -9.13
CA PRO A 194 -16.19 10.63 -8.93
C PRO A 194 -16.23 11.86 -8.01
N GLY A 195 -17.17 12.77 -8.27
CA GLY A 195 -17.28 14.01 -7.49
C GLY A 195 -16.21 15.06 -7.81
N GLY A 196 -15.37 14.83 -8.83
CA GLY A 196 -14.39 15.81 -9.32
C GLY A 196 -13.07 15.81 -8.54
N ALA A 197 -12.85 14.87 -7.64
CA ALA A 197 -11.55 14.69 -7.02
C ALA A 197 -10.51 14.22 -8.03
N THR A 198 -9.25 14.62 -7.84
CA THR A 198 -8.16 14.34 -8.77
C THR A 198 -6.97 13.69 -8.07
N ALA A 199 -6.24 12.87 -8.82
CA ALA A 199 -4.98 12.32 -8.36
C ALA A 199 -3.87 12.52 -9.39
N SER A 200 -2.62 12.62 -8.91
CA SER A 200 -1.42 12.59 -9.74
C SER A 200 -0.34 11.72 -9.10
N TYR A 201 0.40 11.04 -9.94
CA TYR A 201 1.44 10.09 -9.52
C TYR A 201 2.67 10.30 -10.40
N ALA A 202 3.81 10.53 -9.77
CA ALA A 202 5.10 10.56 -10.44
C ALA A 202 5.98 9.47 -9.84
N HIS A 203 6.33 8.49 -10.63
CA HIS A 203 7.32 7.46 -10.29
C HIS A 203 8.51 7.65 -11.21
N THR A 204 9.64 8.06 -10.65
CA THR A 204 10.89 8.20 -11.40
C THR A 204 12.01 7.45 -10.70
N PHE A 205 12.84 6.76 -11.47
CA PHE A 205 14.01 6.03 -11.01
C PHE A 205 15.27 6.63 -11.64
N GLY A 206 16.41 6.43 -11.01
CA GLY A 206 17.69 6.95 -11.54
C GLY A 206 18.25 8.14 -10.77
N ARG A 207 17.70 8.41 -9.59
CA ARG A 207 18.37 9.26 -8.62
C ARG A 207 19.42 8.47 -7.86
N PRO A 208 20.49 9.11 -7.38
CA PRO A 208 21.34 8.50 -6.37
C PRO A 208 20.53 8.22 -5.09
N GLU A 209 20.73 7.07 -4.45
CA GLU A 209 19.98 6.69 -3.23
C GLU A 209 20.00 7.79 -2.15
N ARG A 210 21.14 8.49 -2.00
CA ARG A 210 21.27 9.63 -1.09
C ARG A 210 20.36 10.82 -1.41
N ALA A 211 19.82 10.89 -2.63
CA ALA A 211 18.94 11.95 -3.11
C ALA A 211 17.50 11.47 -3.33
N GLU A 212 17.17 10.26 -2.88
CA GLU A 212 15.79 9.79 -2.87
C GLU A 212 14.89 10.74 -2.09
N SER A 213 13.73 10.98 -2.64
CA SER A 213 12.70 11.77 -1.96
C SER A 213 11.32 11.32 -2.38
N GLN A 214 10.48 11.05 -1.41
CA GLN A 214 9.09 10.63 -1.65
C GLN A 214 8.18 11.39 -0.71
N TRP A 215 7.03 11.82 -1.24
CA TRP A 215 5.97 12.40 -0.42
C TRP A 215 4.61 12.24 -1.09
N THR A 216 3.57 12.19 -0.25
CA THR A 216 2.18 12.27 -0.67
C THR A 216 1.59 13.57 -0.18
N THR A 217 1.06 14.38 -1.09
CA THR A 217 0.31 15.60 -0.76
C THR A 217 -1.18 15.31 -0.79
N LEU A 218 -1.89 15.77 0.22
CA LEU A 218 -3.35 15.71 0.35
C LEU A 218 -3.90 17.13 0.43
N ASP A 219 -5.01 17.40 -0.24
CA ASP A 219 -5.62 18.73 -0.30
C ASP A 219 -7.14 18.63 -0.18
N TRP A 220 -7.70 19.31 0.81
CA TRP A 220 -9.13 19.48 1.06
C TRP A 220 -9.64 20.90 0.68
N GLY A 221 -8.89 21.60 -0.18
CA GLY A 221 -9.19 22.95 -0.60
C GLY A 221 -8.99 23.95 0.54
N GLN A 222 -10.01 24.75 0.82
CA GLN A 222 -9.91 25.78 1.86
C GLN A 222 -9.89 25.22 3.30
N VAL A 223 -10.23 23.94 3.50
CA VAL A 223 -10.38 23.34 4.82
C VAL A 223 -9.06 22.84 5.37
N ALA A 224 -8.29 22.15 4.57
CA ALA A 224 -7.01 21.61 5.00
C ALA A 224 -6.11 21.29 3.80
N ASP A 225 -4.83 21.20 4.07
CA ASP A 225 -3.81 20.65 3.19
C ASP A 225 -2.69 20.02 4.02
N GLY A 226 -1.96 19.08 3.42
CA GLY A 226 -0.87 18.44 4.15
C GLY A 226 -0.05 17.46 3.34
N ARG A 227 0.98 16.92 4.01
CA ARG A 227 1.96 16.07 3.36
C ARG A 227 2.43 14.95 4.28
N LEU A 228 2.51 13.75 3.70
CA LEU A 228 3.15 12.58 4.28
C LEU A 228 4.52 12.41 3.62
N TYR A 229 5.59 12.26 4.40
CA TYR A 229 6.96 12.18 3.90
C TYR A 229 7.50 10.75 3.95
N GLY A 230 8.02 10.30 2.82
CA GLY A 230 8.58 8.96 2.57
C GLY A 230 7.60 8.02 1.88
N TRP A 231 8.14 7.01 1.16
CA TRP A 231 7.31 5.95 0.56
C TRP A 231 6.65 5.06 1.65
N ILE A 232 7.34 4.85 2.76
CA ILE A 232 6.75 4.47 4.05
C ILE A 232 6.77 5.74 4.91
N PRO A 233 5.65 6.44 5.05
CA PRO A 233 5.65 7.69 5.77
C PRO A 233 6.02 7.52 7.24
N VAL A 234 6.91 8.37 7.69
CA VAL A 234 7.36 8.47 9.09
C VAL A 234 7.12 9.86 9.66
N GLU A 235 6.64 10.76 8.83
CA GLU A 235 6.30 12.13 9.20
C GLU A 235 5.07 12.59 8.41
N LEU A 236 4.17 13.31 9.09
CA LEU A 236 2.96 13.95 8.56
C LEU A 236 2.91 15.39 9.05
N GLU A 237 2.64 16.31 8.15
CA GLU A 237 2.29 17.69 8.45
C GLU A 237 0.92 17.99 7.84
N LEU A 238 0.05 18.67 8.61
CA LEU A 238 -1.30 19.05 8.20
C LEU A 238 -1.62 20.44 8.72
N ASP A 239 -2.04 21.31 7.82
CA ASP A 239 -2.64 22.61 8.13
C ASP A 239 -4.15 22.52 8.02
N ILE A 240 -4.87 22.75 9.13
CA ILE A 240 -6.32 22.59 9.22
C ILE A 240 -6.94 23.95 9.61
N ARG A 241 -7.95 24.36 8.88
CA ARG A 241 -8.68 25.60 9.06
C ARG A 241 -10.09 25.26 9.53
N THR A 242 -10.43 25.60 10.78
CA THR A 242 -11.66 25.11 11.39
C THR A 242 -12.31 26.11 12.36
N ASP A 243 -13.46 25.75 12.89
CA ASP A 243 -14.15 26.43 13.99
C ASP A 243 -13.86 25.75 15.34
N GLY A 244 -14.53 26.19 16.39
CA GLY A 244 -14.36 25.65 17.73
C GLY A 244 -14.76 24.17 17.86
N ALA A 245 -15.75 23.71 17.09
CA ALA A 245 -16.17 22.32 17.12
C ALA A 245 -15.10 21.41 16.48
N GLY A 246 -14.55 21.81 15.32
CA GLY A 246 -13.47 21.08 14.68
C GLY A 246 -12.16 21.14 15.49
N LEU A 247 -11.84 22.27 16.15
CA LEU A 247 -10.73 22.33 17.11
C LEU A 247 -10.87 21.26 18.18
N THR A 248 -12.06 21.17 18.80
CA THR A 248 -12.35 20.17 19.83
C THR A 248 -12.20 18.75 19.30
N ALA A 249 -12.67 18.47 18.07
CA ALA A 249 -12.52 17.15 17.44
C ALA A 249 -11.05 16.77 17.21
N VAL A 250 -10.23 17.69 16.70
CA VAL A 250 -8.79 17.45 16.49
C VAL A 250 -8.08 17.23 17.84
N GLN A 251 -8.35 18.05 18.84
CA GLN A 251 -7.76 17.90 20.16
C GLN A 251 -8.15 16.56 20.82
N ALA A 252 -9.41 16.14 20.72
CA ALA A 252 -9.87 14.84 21.22
C ALA A 252 -9.13 13.68 20.57
N LEU A 253 -8.92 13.73 19.24
CA LEU A 253 -8.15 12.71 18.52
C LEU A 253 -6.68 12.68 18.92
N THR A 254 -6.05 13.83 19.15
CA THR A 254 -4.60 13.93 19.36
C THR A 254 -4.18 13.81 20.82
N THR A 255 -5.09 14.00 21.77
CA THR A 255 -4.82 13.87 23.21
C THR A 255 -4.30 12.49 23.57
N ASN A 256 -4.88 11.43 23.04
CA ASN A 256 -4.38 10.07 23.20
C ASN A 256 -3.56 9.66 21.97
N GLN A 257 -2.29 10.05 21.93
CA GLN A 257 -1.39 9.80 20.81
C GLN A 257 -1.29 8.32 20.43
N ARG A 258 -1.31 7.42 21.42
CA ARG A 258 -1.26 5.97 21.17
C ARG A 258 -2.53 5.50 20.44
N ALA A 259 -3.70 5.97 20.84
CA ALA A 259 -4.95 5.65 20.16
C ALA A 259 -5.03 6.30 18.78
N ALA A 260 -4.56 7.53 18.64
CA ALA A 260 -4.53 8.28 17.37
C ALA A 260 -3.68 7.56 16.30
N LEU A 261 -2.56 6.97 16.71
CA LEU A 261 -1.64 6.24 15.83
C LEU A 261 -1.87 4.72 15.82
N ALA A 262 -2.90 4.22 16.52
CA ALA A 262 -3.19 2.80 16.52
C ALA A 262 -3.70 2.34 15.15
N VAL A 263 -3.10 1.30 14.63
CA VAL A 263 -3.56 0.56 13.46
C VAL A 263 -3.44 -0.93 13.77
N GLY A 264 -4.36 -1.74 13.25
CA GLY A 264 -4.47 -3.15 13.63
C GLY A 264 -3.13 -3.88 13.59
N GLY A 265 -2.68 -4.37 14.74
CA GLY A 265 -1.44 -5.11 14.88
C GLY A 265 -0.15 -4.28 14.91
N TYR A 266 -0.14 -2.99 14.59
CA TYR A 266 1.06 -2.14 14.70
C TYR A 266 1.49 -1.98 16.16
N ARG A 267 2.81 -2.04 16.41
CA ARG A 267 3.39 -1.88 17.75
C ARG A 267 4.19 -0.58 17.82
N PRO A 268 3.69 0.44 18.54
CA PRO A 268 4.44 1.67 18.78
C PRO A 268 5.75 1.41 19.53
N SER A 269 6.80 2.16 19.17
CA SER A 269 8.13 2.06 19.81
C SER A 269 8.26 2.94 21.06
N GLY A 270 7.32 3.89 21.24
CA GLY A 270 7.41 4.96 22.23
C GLY A 270 8.13 6.21 21.73
N GLY A 271 8.65 6.18 20.49
CA GLY A 271 9.26 7.35 19.82
C GLY A 271 8.28 8.19 19.00
N GLU A 272 7.01 7.75 18.92
CA GLU A 272 5.97 8.45 18.20
C GLU A 272 5.56 9.74 18.91
N ARG A 273 5.32 10.81 18.15
CA ARG A 273 4.89 12.12 18.66
C ARG A 273 3.83 12.72 17.75
N ILE A 274 2.84 13.37 18.36
CA ILE A 274 1.91 14.28 17.69
C ILE A 274 2.01 15.61 18.42
N THR A 275 2.26 16.68 17.66
CA THR A 275 2.22 18.06 18.14
C THR A 275 1.12 18.81 17.43
N LEU A 276 0.46 19.71 18.15
CA LEU A 276 -0.59 20.57 17.62
C LEU A 276 -0.28 22.01 18.02
N GLU A 277 0.04 22.83 17.03
CA GLU A 277 0.21 24.26 17.20
C GLU A 277 -1.06 24.96 16.76
N LEU A 278 -1.49 25.93 17.56
CA LEU A 278 -2.72 26.68 17.32
C LEU A 278 -2.40 28.16 17.10
N SER A 279 -3.01 28.71 16.07
CA SER A 279 -3.10 30.16 15.90
C SER A 279 -4.57 30.57 15.74
N SER A 280 -4.97 31.67 16.39
CA SER A 280 -6.28 32.24 16.17
C SER A 280 -6.29 33.09 14.91
N ARG A 281 -7.33 32.96 14.10
CA ARG A 281 -7.55 33.86 12.98
C ARG A 281 -8.10 35.21 13.47
N ALA A 282 -7.96 36.21 12.59
CA ALA A 282 -8.55 37.54 12.83
C ALA A 282 -10.09 37.50 13.03
N GLN A 283 -10.76 36.44 12.55
CA GLN A 283 -12.20 36.23 12.79
C GLN A 283 -12.41 35.42 14.08
N PRO A 284 -13.20 35.96 15.05
CA PRO A 284 -13.52 35.25 16.29
C PRO A 284 -14.12 33.85 16.00
N GLY A 285 -13.68 32.84 16.75
CA GLY A 285 -14.16 31.46 16.61
C GLY A 285 -13.61 30.69 15.43
N ARG A 286 -12.63 31.22 14.70
CA ARG A 286 -11.89 30.52 13.64
C ARG A 286 -10.46 30.26 14.05
N TRP A 287 -9.96 29.08 13.67
CA TRP A 287 -8.66 28.57 14.11
C TRP A 287 -7.87 28.02 12.91
N ASP A 288 -6.58 28.30 12.89
CA ASP A 288 -5.60 27.60 12.08
C ASP A 288 -4.81 26.66 12.99
N LEU A 289 -4.79 25.38 12.62
CA LEU A 289 -4.11 24.33 13.37
C LEU A 289 -3.00 23.79 12.48
N HIS A 290 -1.78 23.76 13.02
CA HIS A 290 -0.68 23.03 12.43
C HIS A 290 -0.45 21.73 13.22
N LEU A 291 -0.76 20.59 12.62
CA LEU A 291 -0.58 19.26 13.19
C LEU A 291 0.65 18.62 12.56
N ARG A 292 1.59 18.23 13.40
CA ARG A 292 2.73 17.43 13.01
C ARG A 292 2.73 16.11 13.77
N ALA A 293 2.89 14.99 13.04
CA ALA A 293 3.04 13.67 13.62
C ALA A 293 4.29 12.98 13.08
N THR A 294 5.07 12.37 13.97
CA THR A 294 6.28 11.63 13.60
C THR A 294 6.30 10.25 14.25
N LEU A 295 6.85 9.27 13.52
CA LEU A 295 7.07 7.91 13.99
C LEU A 295 8.54 7.64 14.39
N GLY A 296 9.30 8.72 14.67
CA GLY A 296 10.73 8.65 15.01
C GLY A 296 11.66 9.05 13.86
N GLY A 297 11.12 9.77 12.86
CA GLY A 297 11.86 10.31 11.73
C GLY A 297 12.40 9.25 10.75
N HIS A 298 13.28 9.67 9.84
CA HIS A 298 13.77 8.82 8.73
C HIS A 298 14.40 7.49 9.22
N ALA A 299 15.16 7.51 10.31
CA ALA A 299 15.77 6.31 10.88
C ALA A 299 14.76 5.23 11.31
N ALA A 300 13.50 5.61 11.55
CA ALA A 300 12.44 4.67 11.92
C ALA A 300 11.79 3.96 10.71
N ARG A 301 12.06 4.37 9.47
CA ARG A 301 11.39 3.86 8.26
C ARG A 301 11.38 2.33 8.18
N SER A 302 12.54 1.70 8.32
CA SER A 302 12.66 0.22 8.24
C SER A 302 11.87 -0.48 9.36
N ARG A 303 11.80 0.11 10.55
CA ARG A 303 10.98 -0.42 11.65
C ARG A 303 9.50 -0.29 11.32
N VAL A 304 9.06 0.89 10.89
CA VAL A 304 7.65 1.15 10.52
C VAL A 304 7.21 0.20 9.42
N TYR A 305 8.04 0.00 8.39
CA TYR A 305 7.77 -0.97 7.32
C TYR A 305 7.55 -2.38 7.89
N ARG A 306 8.52 -2.92 8.65
CA ARG A 306 8.39 -4.27 9.24
C ARG A 306 7.17 -4.41 10.13
N GLU A 307 6.84 -3.38 10.92
CA GLU A 307 5.65 -3.41 11.76
C GLU A 307 4.36 -3.34 10.93
N SER A 308 4.33 -2.63 9.80
CA SER A 308 3.20 -2.59 8.87
C SER A 308 2.98 -3.95 8.20
N VAL A 309 4.03 -4.59 7.69
CA VAL A 309 3.97 -5.97 7.15
C VAL A 309 3.46 -6.95 8.21
N ARG A 310 4.02 -6.88 9.42
CA ARG A 310 3.58 -7.72 10.55
C ARG A 310 2.10 -7.48 10.89
N ALA A 311 1.64 -6.24 10.84
CA ALA A 311 0.25 -5.88 11.09
C ALA A 311 -0.68 -6.46 10.01
N GLY A 312 -0.26 -6.45 8.73
CA GLY A 312 -0.99 -7.08 7.63
C GLY A 312 -1.17 -8.58 7.82
N LEU A 313 -0.09 -9.28 8.21
CA LEU A 313 -0.17 -10.71 8.51
C LEU A 313 -1.05 -11.00 9.76
N ALA A 314 -1.01 -10.13 10.78
CA ALA A 314 -1.87 -10.25 11.96
C ALA A 314 -3.35 -10.07 11.62
N ASP A 315 -3.66 -9.16 10.70
CA ASP A 315 -5.00 -8.93 10.21
C ASP A 315 -5.54 -10.14 9.43
N LEU A 316 -4.73 -10.75 8.56
CA LEU A 316 -5.10 -12.00 7.90
C LEU A 316 -5.47 -13.09 8.90
N VAL A 317 -4.62 -13.32 9.92
CA VAL A 317 -4.88 -14.33 10.95
C VAL A 317 -6.16 -14.03 11.73
N SER A 318 -6.38 -12.77 12.10
CA SER A 318 -7.62 -12.33 12.73
C SER A 318 -8.82 -12.60 11.84
N SER A 319 -8.73 -12.25 10.56
CA SER A 319 -9.80 -12.47 9.57
C SER A 319 -10.09 -13.96 9.35
N ALA A 320 -9.06 -14.79 9.33
CA ALA A 320 -9.20 -16.25 9.22
C ALA A 320 -9.93 -16.87 10.42
N THR A 321 -9.73 -16.32 11.63
CA THR A 321 -10.34 -16.84 12.87
C THR A 321 -11.74 -16.28 13.14
N THR A 322 -12.00 -15.03 12.75
CA THR A 322 -13.27 -14.33 13.03
C THR A 322 -14.27 -14.38 11.88
N GLY A 323 -13.84 -14.77 10.68
CA GLY A 323 -14.63 -14.69 9.47
C GLY A 323 -14.71 -13.28 8.85
N ALA A 324 -14.11 -12.27 9.46
CA ALA A 324 -14.09 -10.90 8.94
C ALA A 324 -13.31 -10.78 7.62
N THR A 325 -13.60 -9.74 6.85
CA THR A 325 -12.81 -9.40 5.66
C THR A 325 -11.51 -8.71 6.09
N PRO A 326 -10.34 -9.08 5.53
CA PRO A 326 -9.10 -8.35 5.75
C PRO A 326 -9.22 -6.89 5.33
N ALA A 327 -8.49 -5.98 5.98
CA ALA A 327 -8.55 -4.57 5.66
C ALA A 327 -7.99 -4.21 4.26
N VAL A 328 -7.21 -5.10 3.66
CA VAL A 328 -6.90 -5.11 2.23
C VAL A 328 -7.56 -6.34 1.64
N SER A 329 -8.67 -6.15 0.94
CA SER A 329 -9.43 -7.25 0.32
C SER A 329 -8.86 -7.64 -1.05
N PRO A 330 -9.19 -8.84 -1.58
CA PRO A 330 -8.88 -9.20 -2.96
C PRO A 330 -9.44 -8.21 -3.99
N THR A 331 -10.59 -7.61 -3.68
CA THR A 331 -11.24 -6.58 -4.50
C THR A 331 -10.39 -5.30 -4.56
N ASP A 332 -9.81 -4.87 -3.44
CA ASP A 332 -8.91 -3.70 -3.41
C ASP A 332 -7.67 -3.94 -4.29
N ALA A 333 -7.11 -5.14 -4.21
CA ALA A 333 -5.94 -5.52 -4.99
C ALA A 333 -6.25 -5.58 -6.49
N TRP A 334 -7.40 -6.14 -6.86
CA TRP A 334 -7.85 -6.18 -8.26
C TRP A 334 -8.06 -4.77 -8.82
N THR A 335 -8.69 -3.88 -8.08
CA THR A 335 -9.00 -2.53 -8.53
C THR A 335 -7.79 -1.62 -8.66
N SER A 336 -6.83 -1.73 -7.77
CA SER A 336 -5.58 -0.99 -7.90
C SER A 336 -4.74 -1.49 -9.08
N LEU A 337 -4.75 -2.80 -9.36
CA LEU A 337 -4.15 -3.35 -10.57
C LEU A 337 -4.85 -2.86 -11.84
N ALA A 338 -6.19 -2.85 -11.87
CA ALA A 338 -6.96 -2.32 -12.99
C ALA A 338 -6.60 -0.85 -13.28
N THR A 339 -6.38 -0.04 -12.23
CA THR A 339 -5.92 1.34 -12.37
C THR A 339 -4.50 1.42 -12.94
N ALA A 340 -3.59 0.56 -12.48
CA ALA A 340 -2.21 0.51 -12.97
C ALA A 340 -2.14 0.10 -14.46
N LEU A 341 -2.92 -0.89 -14.85
CA LEU A 341 -2.98 -1.35 -16.25
C LEU A 341 -3.63 -0.29 -17.16
N ALA A 342 -4.64 0.44 -16.68
CA ALA A 342 -5.21 1.59 -17.41
C ALA A 342 -4.17 2.70 -17.61
N ALA A 343 -3.30 2.95 -16.64
CA ALA A 343 -2.19 3.90 -16.79
C ALA A 343 -1.21 3.44 -17.88
N GLN A 344 -0.87 2.15 -17.93
CA GLN A 344 0.01 1.60 -18.96
C GLN A 344 -0.62 1.67 -20.36
N GLU A 345 -1.90 1.31 -20.48
CA GLU A 345 -2.63 1.42 -21.74
C GLU A 345 -2.70 2.88 -22.21
N SER A 346 -2.94 3.81 -21.28
CA SER A 346 -2.95 5.24 -21.58
C SER A 346 -1.59 5.72 -22.07
N ALA A 347 -0.50 5.32 -21.44
CA ALA A 347 0.85 5.66 -21.89
C ALA A 347 1.17 5.11 -23.29
N ALA A 348 0.71 3.89 -23.58
CA ALA A 348 0.93 3.25 -24.88
C ALA A 348 0.08 3.87 -26.01
N THR A 349 -1.15 4.31 -25.69
CA THR A 349 -2.09 4.83 -26.70
C THR A 349 -2.09 6.36 -26.82
N GLY A 350 -1.51 7.07 -25.83
CA GLY A 350 -1.55 8.52 -25.75
C GLY A 350 -2.95 9.09 -25.43
N THR A 351 -3.89 8.24 -25.01
CA THR A 351 -5.28 8.63 -24.71
C THR A 351 -5.64 8.31 -23.26
N ALA A 352 -6.65 9.02 -22.74
CA ALA A 352 -7.16 8.73 -21.42
C ALA A 352 -7.99 7.43 -21.42
N VAL A 353 -7.73 6.54 -20.46
CA VAL A 353 -8.33 5.21 -20.36
C VAL A 353 -9.23 5.13 -19.13
N ARG A 354 -10.35 4.42 -19.23
CA ARG A 354 -11.19 4.07 -18.09
C ARG A 354 -10.69 2.74 -17.51
N PRO A 355 -10.31 2.70 -16.22
CA PRO A 355 -9.97 1.43 -15.59
C PRO A 355 -11.11 0.43 -15.70
N ALA A 356 -10.77 -0.84 -15.87
CA ALA A 356 -11.75 -1.92 -15.85
C ALA A 356 -12.57 -1.86 -14.54
N ARG A 357 -13.81 -2.29 -14.61
CA ARG A 357 -14.71 -2.42 -13.47
C ARG A 357 -14.75 -3.88 -13.02
N LEU A 358 -15.02 -4.08 -11.74
CA LEU A 358 -15.21 -5.42 -11.20
C LEU A 358 -16.21 -6.23 -12.07
N PRO A 359 -15.88 -7.48 -12.37
CA PRO A 359 -16.84 -8.36 -13.03
C PRO A 359 -18.08 -8.51 -12.15
N VAL A 360 -19.25 -8.37 -12.79
CA VAL A 360 -20.58 -8.47 -12.14
C VAL A 360 -20.90 -9.95 -11.88
#